data_5b37b34e676e558cff70ce8040031e39
#
_entry.id   5b37b34e676e558cff70ce8040031e39
#
_cell.length_a   1.000
_cell.length_b   1.000
_cell.length_c   1.000
_cell.angle_alpha   90.00
_cell.angle_beta   90.00
_cell.angle_gamma   90.00
#
_symmetry.space_group_name_H-M   'P 1'
#
loop_
_entity.id
_entity.type
_entity.pdbx_description
1 polymer ?
#
loop_
_entity_poly.entity_id
_entity_poly.type
_entity_poly.pdbx_seq_one_letter_code
_entity_poly.pdbx_strand_id
1 'polypeptide(L)'
;PAQLYNESEKILLQADSCAKSITINVSNANGETKVLYLNVFIGGVSKRMLRHLHEENKSVFLWKLMNPEVNFFQTTRTTGKLITIRETELLPMPFIYPEGGVMKILANGIETTIEGSAGQPVALNIYRLRKQLFDTHHILASVFDVYVGEKKSCTIVITPGTISRERYLLQFLNSYGSYELIEITGIGTIKREADEENAFNAYDEVIDDYVESWERLSGKESMTVESGYRTNDELIFLIDMLSSEDVRILGMDGRNIRVNVTAENLTRAARAISPESVKLTLHFSDSEQRVTGSFGDDDFGSARIHTEQFTSQFN
;
A
#
# COMPACT_ATOMS: atom_id res chain seq x y z
N PRO A 1 -5.96 8.79 4.95
CA PRO A 1 -6.78 7.97 4.03
C PRO A 1 -7.11 6.60 4.60
N ALA A 2 -6.14 5.86 5.20
CA ALA A 2 -6.37 4.52 5.76
C ALA A 2 -7.43 4.52 6.88
N GLN A 3 -7.41 5.50 7.78
CA GLN A 3 -8.43 5.66 8.84
C GLN A 3 -9.83 5.88 8.26
N LEU A 4 -9.98 6.72 7.23
CA LEU A 4 -11.27 6.99 6.60
C LEU A 4 -11.90 5.75 5.96
N TYR A 5 -11.09 4.84 5.41
CA TYR A 5 -11.58 3.58 4.84
C TYR A 5 -12.04 2.59 5.92
N ASN A 6 -11.35 2.55 7.06
CA ASN A 6 -11.72 1.67 8.17
C ASN A 6 -12.95 2.15 8.93
N GLU A 7 -13.27 3.44 8.88
CA GLU A 7 -14.49 4.02 9.46
C GLU A 7 -15.73 3.78 8.59
N SER A 8 -15.58 3.33 7.34
CA SER A 8 -16.71 3.04 6.47
C SER A 8 -17.50 1.84 6.98
N GLU A 9 -18.82 2.01 7.07
CA GLU A 9 -19.71 0.91 7.44
C GLU A 9 -20.00 -0.08 6.31
N LYS A 10 -19.53 0.20 5.10
CA LYS A 10 -19.76 -0.65 3.92
C LYS A 10 -18.64 -1.67 3.73
N ILE A 11 -19.03 -2.92 3.42
CA ILE A 11 -18.10 -3.98 3.04
C ILE A 11 -17.56 -3.75 1.64
N LEU A 12 -18.39 -3.24 0.72
CA LEU A 12 -18.01 -2.91 -0.65
C LEU A 12 -17.96 -1.40 -0.83
N LEU A 13 -16.81 -0.90 -1.26
CA LEU A 13 -16.54 0.51 -1.50
C LEU A 13 -16.34 0.75 -3.00
N GLN A 14 -16.49 1.98 -3.46
CA GLN A 14 -16.06 2.36 -4.81
C GLN A 14 -14.55 2.50 -4.88
N ALA A 15 -13.94 2.04 -5.97
CA ALA A 15 -12.49 2.06 -6.17
C ALA A 15 -12.02 3.28 -6.99
N ASP A 16 -12.56 4.46 -6.70
CA ASP A 16 -12.35 5.70 -7.48
C ASP A 16 -10.89 6.17 -7.50
N SER A 17 -10.09 5.73 -6.53
CA SER A 17 -8.67 6.11 -6.42
C SER A 17 -7.76 5.36 -7.38
N CYS A 18 -8.16 4.17 -7.84
CA CYS A 18 -7.33 3.30 -8.69
C CYS A 18 -7.98 2.91 -10.01
N ALA A 19 -9.29 3.14 -10.17
CA ALA A 19 -10.01 2.82 -11.39
C ALA A 19 -11.12 3.83 -11.68
N LYS A 20 -11.38 4.09 -12.95
CA LYS A 20 -12.48 4.93 -13.42
C LYS A 20 -13.20 4.25 -14.58
N SER A 21 -14.53 4.26 -14.55
CA SER A 21 -15.36 3.86 -15.68
C SER A 21 -15.59 5.06 -16.61
N ILE A 22 -15.29 4.89 -17.88
CA ILE A 22 -15.45 5.89 -18.93
C ILE A 22 -16.51 5.40 -19.93
N THR A 23 -17.49 6.23 -20.22
CA THR A 23 -18.48 5.97 -21.25
C THR A 23 -18.14 6.79 -22.50
N ILE A 24 -17.94 6.11 -23.62
CA ILE A 24 -17.64 6.74 -24.90
C ILE A 24 -18.86 6.56 -25.81
N ASN A 25 -19.48 7.67 -26.20
CA ASN A 25 -20.57 7.69 -27.19
C ASN A 25 -19.99 8.00 -28.56
N VAL A 26 -20.12 7.06 -29.49
CA VAL A 26 -19.67 7.22 -30.88
C VAL A 26 -20.92 7.34 -31.74
N SER A 27 -21.10 8.46 -32.41
CA SER A 27 -22.21 8.70 -33.33
C SER A 27 -21.70 8.81 -34.77
N ASN A 28 -22.35 8.13 -35.71
CA ASN A 28 -22.06 8.28 -37.14
C ASN A 28 -22.88 9.45 -37.75
N ALA A 29 -22.55 9.82 -38.98
CA ALA A 29 -23.25 10.88 -39.70
C ALA A 29 -24.78 10.60 -39.95
N ASN A 30 -25.19 9.34 -39.84
CA ASN A 30 -26.58 8.92 -39.96
C ASN A 30 -27.37 8.96 -38.66
N GLY A 31 -26.76 9.41 -37.58
CA GLY A 31 -27.40 9.52 -36.25
C GLY A 31 -27.41 8.21 -35.43
N GLU A 32 -26.80 7.14 -35.91
CA GLU A 32 -26.66 5.92 -35.12
C GLU A 32 -25.59 6.13 -34.06
N THR A 33 -25.93 5.81 -32.80
CA THR A 33 -25.03 5.94 -31.67
C THR A 33 -24.67 4.60 -31.09
N LYS A 34 -23.35 4.35 -30.90
CA LYS A 34 -22.84 3.20 -30.17
C LYS A 34 -22.20 3.67 -28.89
N VAL A 35 -22.58 3.04 -27.76
CA VAL A 35 -22.03 3.31 -26.45
C VAL A 35 -20.97 2.26 -26.12
N LEU A 36 -19.76 2.71 -25.77
CA LEU A 36 -18.67 1.85 -25.31
C LEU A 36 -18.39 2.16 -23.85
N TYR A 37 -18.30 1.13 -23.03
CA TYR A 37 -17.91 1.23 -21.62
C TYR A 37 -16.47 0.74 -21.46
N LEU A 38 -15.63 1.56 -20.87
CA LEU A 38 -14.23 1.25 -20.61
C LEU A 38 -13.91 1.45 -19.14
N ASN A 39 -13.25 0.48 -18.54
CA ASN A 39 -12.63 0.65 -17.23
C ASN A 39 -11.16 0.98 -17.42
N VAL A 40 -10.73 2.12 -16.88
CA VAL A 40 -9.36 2.60 -16.93
C VAL A 40 -8.75 2.49 -15.54
N PHE A 41 -7.61 1.83 -15.44
CA PHE A 41 -6.88 1.63 -14.18
C PHE A 41 -5.58 2.42 -14.18
N ILE A 42 -5.21 2.94 -13.01
CA ILE A 42 -3.87 3.45 -12.75
C ILE A 42 -2.97 2.23 -12.53
N GLY A 43 -1.79 2.21 -13.13
CA GLY A 43 -0.88 1.07 -13.06
C GLY A 43 -0.97 0.16 -14.27
N GLY A 44 -0.28 -0.94 -14.22
CA GLY A 44 -0.25 -1.83 -15.37
C GLY A 44 0.82 -2.91 -15.30
N VAL A 45 1.21 -3.38 -16.46
CA VAL A 45 2.25 -4.38 -16.65
C VAL A 45 3.44 -3.77 -17.39
N SER A 46 4.63 -4.34 -17.19
CA SER A 46 5.83 -3.88 -17.91
C SER A 46 5.64 -3.96 -19.43
N LYS A 47 6.35 -3.08 -20.19
CA LYS A 47 6.34 -3.12 -21.66
C LYS A 47 6.75 -4.47 -22.22
N ARG A 48 7.61 -5.22 -21.53
CA ARG A 48 8.03 -6.56 -21.90
C ARG A 48 6.87 -7.55 -21.77
N MET A 49 6.14 -7.48 -20.66
CA MET A 49 4.96 -8.33 -20.44
C MET A 49 3.84 -8.00 -21.42
N LEU A 50 3.61 -6.70 -21.68
CA LEU A 50 2.59 -6.27 -22.62
C LEU A 50 2.86 -6.81 -24.04
N ARG A 51 4.11 -6.79 -24.52
CA ARG A 51 4.52 -7.39 -25.80
C ARG A 51 4.24 -8.89 -25.82
N HIS A 52 4.64 -9.61 -24.79
CA HIS A 52 4.42 -11.05 -24.69
C HIS A 52 2.92 -11.41 -24.73
N LEU A 53 2.08 -10.66 -24.01
CA LEU A 53 0.64 -10.85 -24.02
C LEU A 53 0.03 -10.56 -25.41
N HIS A 54 0.55 -9.54 -26.09
CA HIS A 54 0.11 -9.21 -27.44
C HIS A 54 0.50 -10.29 -28.46
N GLU A 55 1.71 -10.82 -28.38
CA GLU A 55 2.18 -11.95 -29.21
C GLU A 55 1.32 -13.20 -29.00
N GLU A 56 0.89 -13.45 -27.75
CA GLU A 56 -0.01 -14.57 -27.43
C GLU A 56 -1.49 -14.25 -27.62
N ASN A 57 -1.82 -13.07 -28.11
CA ASN A 57 -3.21 -12.57 -28.31
C ASN A 57 -4.06 -12.64 -27.02
N LYS A 58 -3.44 -12.37 -25.88
CA LYS A 58 -4.06 -12.39 -24.54
C LYS A 58 -4.31 -10.98 -24.02
N SER A 59 -5.48 -10.78 -23.42
CA SER A 59 -5.78 -9.55 -22.68
C SER A 59 -5.05 -9.53 -21.34
N VAL A 60 -4.51 -8.36 -20.95
CA VAL A 60 -3.91 -8.14 -19.63
C VAL A 60 -4.87 -8.54 -18.51
N PHE A 61 -6.13 -8.17 -18.62
CA PHE A 61 -7.17 -8.47 -17.63
C PHE A 61 -7.49 -9.96 -17.54
N LEU A 62 -7.56 -10.66 -18.65
CA LEU A 62 -7.84 -12.08 -18.66
C LEU A 62 -6.68 -12.92 -18.12
N TRP A 63 -5.49 -12.37 -18.11
CA TRP A 63 -4.31 -13.17 -17.78
C TRP A 63 -3.69 -12.86 -16.41
N LYS A 64 -3.73 -11.62 -15.94
CA LYS A 64 -2.99 -11.27 -14.73
C LYS A 64 -3.70 -10.35 -13.76
N LEU A 65 -4.55 -9.45 -14.20
CA LEU A 65 -5.20 -8.46 -13.35
C LEU A 65 -6.70 -8.74 -13.24
N MET A 66 -7.20 -8.77 -12.01
CA MET A 66 -8.63 -8.85 -11.72
C MET A 66 -9.35 -10.02 -12.40
N ASN A 67 -8.60 -11.10 -12.63
CA ASN A 67 -9.14 -12.35 -13.13
C ASN A 67 -9.44 -13.28 -11.96
N PRO A 68 -10.69 -13.73 -11.76
CA PRO A 68 -11.06 -14.64 -10.69
C PRO A 68 -10.26 -15.96 -10.67
N GLU A 69 -9.73 -16.38 -11.80
CA GLU A 69 -8.98 -17.64 -11.91
C GLU A 69 -7.49 -17.49 -11.60
N VAL A 70 -6.94 -16.28 -11.66
CA VAL A 70 -5.49 -16.04 -11.55
C VAL A 70 -5.19 -15.07 -10.41
N ASN A 71 -5.61 -13.81 -10.56
CA ASN A 71 -5.39 -12.73 -9.59
C ASN A 71 -6.63 -11.84 -9.54
N PHE A 72 -7.48 -12.08 -8.57
CA PHE A 72 -8.78 -11.40 -8.48
C PHE A 72 -8.65 -9.97 -7.99
N PHE A 73 -7.82 -9.75 -6.97
CA PHE A 73 -7.62 -8.44 -6.39
C PHE A 73 -6.41 -7.71 -6.99
N GLN A 74 -6.46 -6.39 -7.01
CA GLN A 74 -5.39 -5.53 -7.49
C GLN A 74 -4.29 -5.38 -6.41
N THR A 75 -3.63 -6.49 -6.10
CA THR A 75 -2.58 -6.57 -5.07
C THR A 75 -1.36 -7.33 -5.57
N THR A 76 -0.18 -6.95 -5.11
CA THR A 76 1.09 -7.63 -5.38
C THR A 76 1.46 -8.64 -4.28
N ARG A 77 0.59 -8.81 -3.26
CA ARG A 77 0.79 -9.76 -2.14
C ARG A 77 0.52 -11.23 -2.50
N THR A 78 0.21 -11.53 -3.72
CA THR A 78 -0.29 -12.84 -4.11
C THR A 78 0.84 -13.85 -4.33
N THR A 79 0.76 -14.99 -3.66
CA THR A 79 1.50 -16.21 -4.02
C THR A 79 0.52 -17.24 -4.50
N GLY A 80 0.41 -17.40 -5.81
CA GLY A 80 -0.65 -18.21 -6.39
C GLY A 80 -2.04 -17.61 -6.07
N LYS A 81 -2.89 -18.39 -5.39
CA LYS A 81 -4.23 -17.95 -4.96
C LYS A 81 -4.30 -17.59 -3.47
N LEU A 82 -3.16 -17.37 -2.82
CA LEU A 82 -3.06 -17.00 -1.42
C LEU A 82 -2.65 -15.55 -1.28
N ILE A 83 -3.39 -14.79 -0.51
CA ILE A 83 -3.11 -13.39 -0.16
C ILE A 83 -2.89 -13.35 1.34
N THR A 84 -1.67 -13.00 1.78
CA THR A 84 -1.35 -12.85 3.20
C THR A 84 -1.23 -11.38 3.55
N ILE A 85 -1.98 -10.93 4.55
CA ILE A 85 -2.03 -9.53 5.00
C ILE A 85 -1.87 -9.50 6.51
N ARG A 86 -1.04 -8.61 7.04
CA ARG A 86 -1.01 -8.37 8.48
C ARG A 86 -2.21 -7.55 8.91
N GLU A 87 -2.67 -7.76 10.13
CA GLU A 87 -3.83 -7.07 10.69
C GLU A 87 -3.69 -5.53 10.65
N THR A 88 -2.48 -5.03 10.83
CA THR A 88 -2.12 -3.61 10.76
C THR A 88 -2.05 -3.06 9.33
N GLU A 89 -1.97 -3.93 8.32
CA GLU A 89 -1.80 -3.57 6.91
C GLU A 89 -3.11 -3.63 6.11
N LEU A 90 -4.25 -3.81 6.78
CA LEU A 90 -5.55 -3.94 6.13
C LEU A 90 -5.97 -2.64 5.45
N LEU A 91 -6.13 -2.69 4.13
CA LEU A 91 -6.79 -1.68 3.30
C LEU A 91 -7.86 -2.35 2.44
N PRO A 92 -8.87 -1.61 1.98
CA PRO A 92 -9.81 -2.12 0.99
C PRO A 92 -9.05 -2.56 -0.27
N MET A 93 -9.32 -3.78 -0.73
CA MET A 93 -8.68 -4.39 -1.89
C MET A 93 -9.52 -4.18 -3.14
N PRO A 94 -9.02 -3.41 -4.15
CA PRO A 94 -9.74 -3.16 -5.38
C PRO A 94 -9.84 -4.40 -6.27
N PHE A 95 -10.98 -4.51 -6.96
CA PHE A 95 -11.24 -5.53 -7.98
C PHE A 95 -12.36 -5.06 -8.91
N ILE A 96 -12.56 -5.77 -10.04
CA ILE A 96 -13.76 -5.58 -10.88
C ILE A 96 -14.81 -6.58 -10.41
N TYR A 97 -16.02 -6.09 -10.10
CA TYR A 97 -17.12 -6.96 -9.73
C TYR A 97 -17.47 -7.88 -10.92
N PRO A 98 -17.52 -9.22 -10.72
CA PRO A 98 -17.63 -10.18 -11.82
C PRO A 98 -18.95 -10.08 -12.56
N GLU A 99 -18.88 -10.21 -13.89
CA GLU A 99 -20.06 -10.29 -14.75
C GLU A 99 -20.75 -11.65 -14.58
N GLY A 100 -22.05 -11.64 -14.31
CA GLY A 100 -22.87 -12.86 -14.19
C GLY A 100 -22.54 -13.76 -12.98
N GLY A 101 -21.65 -13.33 -12.10
CA GLY A 101 -21.24 -14.08 -10.91
C GLY A 101 -21.69 -13.43 -9.61
N VAL A 102 -22.12 -14.23 -8.66
CA VAL A 102 -22.30 -13.81 -7.28
C VAL A 102 -20.98 -13.99 -6.56
N MET A 103 -20.49 -12.94 -5.90
CA MET A 103 -19.33 -13.04 -5.05
C MET A 103 -19.74 -13.51 -3.67
N LYS A 104 -19.09 -14.54 -3.16
CA LYS A 104 -19.31 -15.09 -1.83
C LYS A 104 -18.01 -15.17 -1.07
N ILE A 105 -18.06 -14.93 0.22
CA ILE A 105 -16.92 -15.08 1.12
C ILE A 105 -17.29 -16.04 2.21
N LEU A 106 -16.50 -17.10 2.34
CA LEU A 106 -16.64 -18.10 3.39
C LEU A 106 -15.57 -17.87 4.46
N ALA A 107 -16.01 -17.70 5.70
CA ALA A 107 -15.11 -17.53 6.84
C ALA A 107 -15.62 -18.36 8.03
N ASN A 108 -14.82 -19.29 8.52
CA ASN A 108 -15.18 -20.18 9.63
C ASN A 108 -16.56 -20.89 9.46
N GLY A 109 -16.90 -21.27 8.22
CA GLY A 109 -18.18 -21.93 7.91
C GLY A 109 -19.36 -20.98 7.69
N ILE A 110 -19.18 -19.67 7.87
CA ILE A 110 -20.20 -18.65 7.60
C ILE A 110 -20.01 -18.12 6.19
N GLU A 111 -21.06 -18.23 5.38
CA GLU A 111 -21.08 -17.66 4.03
C GLU A 111 -21.69 -16.26 4.07
N THR A 112 -20.98 -15.29 3.50
CA THR A 112 -21.45 -13.92 3.30
C THR A 112 -21.50 -13.63 1.81
N THR A 113 -22.68 -13.31 1.29
CA THR A 113 -22.85 -12.86 -0.09
C THR A 113 -22.53 -11.38 -0.20
N ILE A 114 -21.70 -11.03 -1.15
CA ILE A 114 -21.32 -9.64 -1.44
C ILE A 114 -22.04 -9.22 -2.74
N GLU A 115 -22.93 -8.27 -2.63
CA GLU A 115 -23.69 -7.75 -3.76
C GLU A 115 -23.00 -6.52 -4.36
N GLY A 116 -22.91 -6.48 -5.69
CA GLY A 116 -22.31 -5.37 -6.43
C GLY A 116 -22.80 -5.33 -7.87
N SER A 117 -22.48 -4.26 -8.57
CA SER A 117 -22.83 -4.07 -9.99
C SER A 117 -21.74 -4.66 -10.88
N ALA A 118 -22.13 -5.54 -11.79
CA ALA A 118 -21.22 -6.21 -12.73
C ALA A 118 -20.36 -5.21 -13.52
N GLY A 119 -19.09 -5.52 -13.69
CA GLY A 119 -18.12 -4.70 -14.43
C GLY A 119 -17.69 -3.41 -13.73
N GLN A 120 -18.21 -3.10 -12.55
CA GLN A 120 -17.81 -1.88 -11.81
C GLN A 120 -16.53 -2.12 -11.00
N PRO A 121 -15.60 -1.13 -10.99
CA PRO A 121 -14.44 -1.14 -10.11
C PRO A 121 -14.88 -0.84 -8.67
N VAL A 122 -14.63 -1.78 -7.79
CA VAL A 122 -15.01 -1.74 -6.37
C VAL A 122 -13.85 -2.23 -5.51
N ALA A 123 -13.92 -1.99 -4.21
CA ALA A 123 -12.93 -2.46 -3.26
C ALA A 123 -13.59 -3.20 -2.09
N LEU A 124 -13.06 -4.35 -1.75
CA LEU A 124 -13.50 -5.16 -0.62
C LEU A 124 -12.86 -4.67 0.67
N ASN A 125 -13.67 -4.24 1.63
CA ASN A 125 -13.24 -3.85 2.97
C ASN A 125 -13.26 -5.08 3.90
N ILE A 126 -12.13 -5.78 3.98
CA ILE A 126 -11.98 -6.97 4.83
C ILE A 126 -12.08 -6.62 6.32
N TYR A 127 -11.58 -5.46 6.72
CA TYR A 127 -11.70 -5.01 8.11
C TYR A 127 -13.17 -4.93 8.54
N ARG A 128 -14.02 -4.31 7.71
CA ARG A 128 -15.45 -4.20 7.99
C ARG A 128 -16.16 -5.57 7.98
N LEU A 129 -15.81 -6.41 7.02
CA LEU A 129 -16.35 -7.78 6.97
C LEU A 129 -15.99 -8.58 8.25
N ARG A 130 -14.74 -8.49 8.68
CA ARG A 130 -14.26 -9.14 9.91
C ARG A 130 -14.99 -8.63 11.16
N LYS A 131 -15.16 -7.30 11.24
CA LYS A 131 -15.93 -6.66 12.32
C LYS A 131 -17.38 -7.11 12.30
N GLN A 132 -18.04 -7.14 11.17
CA GLN A 132 -19.42 -7.60 11.04
C GLN A 132 -19.59 -9.08 11.50
N LEU A 133 -18.67 -9.97 11.12
CA LEU A 133 -18.68 -11.36 11.57
C LEU A 133 -18.50 -11.47 13.08
N PHE A 134 -17.65 -10.63 13.66
CA PHE A 134 -17.48 -10.57 15.11
C PHE A 134 -18.74 -10.04 15.81
N ASP A 135 -19.30 -8.94 15.35
CA ASP A 135 -20.49 -8.33 15.95
C ASP A 135 -21.73 -9.26 15.86
N THR A 136 -21.86 -10.02 14.76
CA THR A 136 -23.05 -10.87 14.51
C THR A 136 -22.88 -12.28 15.06
N HIS A 137 -21.70 -12.86 14.96
CA HIS A 137 -21.46 -14.28 15.24
C HIS A 137 -20.42 -14.52 16.34
N HIS A 138 -19.81 -13.46 16.89
CA HIS A 138 -18.70 -13.52 17.86
C HIS A 138 -17.49 -14.32 17.35
N ILE A 139 -17.23 -14.27 16.03
CA ILE A 139 -16.15 -14.98 15.39
C ILE A 139 -15.14 -13.99 14.84
N LEU A 140 -13.91 -14.01 15.38
CA LEU A 140 -12.78 -13.26 14.84
C LEU A 140 -12.11 -14.08 13.73
N ALA A 141 -12.63 -13.95 12.50
CA ALA A 141 -12.11 -14.70 11.37
C ALA A 141 -10.73 -14.19 10.93
N SER A 142 -9.81 -15.11 10.64
CA SER A 142 -8.47 -14.82 10.10
C SER A 142 -8.27 -15.41 8.71
N VAL A 143 -9.19 -16.24 8.23
CA VAL A 143 -9.12 -16.87 6.90
C VAL A 143 -10.44 -16.63 6.18
N PHE A 144 -10.33 -16.12 4.96
CA PHE A 144 -11.48 -15.78 4.11
C PHE A 144 -11.29 -16.44 2.74
N ASP A 145 -12.14 -17.38 2.41
CA ASP A 145 -12.19 -18.01 1.10
C ASP A 145 -13.14 -17.23 0.21
N VAL A 146 -12.61 -16.69 -0.89
CA VAL A 146 -13.35 -15.86 -1.85
C VAL A 146 -13.80 -16.74 -3.01
N TYR A 147 -15.09 -16.75 -3.28
CA TYR A 147 -15.71 -17.46 -4.39
C TYR A 147 -16.34 -16.49 -5.39
N VAL A 148 -16.22 -16.82 -6.65
CA VAL A 148 -16.91 -16.16 -7.75
C VAL A 148 -17.75 -17.21 -8.46
N GLY A 149 -19.06 -17.10 -8.34
CA GLY A 149 -19.96 -18.22 -8.66
C GLY A 149 -19.66 -19.43 -7.78
N GLU A 150 -19.50 -20.60 -8.39
CA GLU A 150 -19.19 -21.85 -7.70
C GLU A 150 -17.68 -22.12 -7.54
N LYS A 151 -16.82 -21.27 -8.12
CA LYS A 151 -15.36 -21.48 -8.10
C LYS A 151 -14.69 -20.66 -7.05
N LYS A 152 -13.80 -21.29 -6.27
CA LYS A 152 -12.90 -20.60 -5.35
C LYS A 152 -11.86 -19.80 -6.15
N SER A 153 -11.84 -18.51 -5.92
CA SER A 153 -10.89 -17.59 -6.57
C SER A 153 -9.57 -17.52 -5.81
N CYS A 154 -9.63 -17.15 -4.52
CA CYS A 154 -8.45 -17.02 -3.68
C CYS A 154 -8.79 -17.23 -2.22
N THR A 155 -7.76 -17.31 -1.39
CA THR A 155 -7.86 -17.29 0.08
C THR A 155 -7.10 -16.07 0.59
N ILE A 156 -7.74 -15.30 1.47
CA ILE A 156 -7.12 -14.19 2.19
C ILE A 156 -6.84 -14.66 3.60
N VAL A 157 -5.59 -14.55 4.03
CA VAL A 157 -5.15 -14.90 5.38
C VAL A 157 -4.69 -13.65 6.10
N ILE A 158 -5.34 -13.34 7.22
CA ILE A 158 -4.95 -12.25 8.10
C ILE A 158 -4.02 -12.81 9.17
N THR A 159 -2.80 -12.31 9.21
CA THR A 159 -1.82 -12.65 10.24
C THR A 159 -1.76 -11.56 11.31
N PRO A 160 -1.41 -11.89 12.55
CA PRO A 160 -1.21 -10.90 13.59
C PRO A 160 -0.16 -9.86 13.18
N GLY A 161 -0.33 -8.63 13.66
CA GLY A 161 0.70 -7.60 13.54
C GLY A 161 1.96 -7.97 14.33
N THR A 162 3.05 -7.26 14.07
CA THR A 162 4.32 -7.50 14.78
C THR A 162 4.21 -7.08 16.24
N ILE A 163 4.80 -7.85 17.15
CA ILE A 163 4.81 -7.56 18.60
C ILE A 163 5.75 -6.40 18.95
N SER A 164 6.54 -5.90 18.00
CA SER A 164 7.46 -4.78 18.23
C SER A 164 6.72 -3.54 18.76
N ARG A 165 7.30 -2.88 19.75
CA ARG A 165 6.79 -1.60 20.25
C ARG A 165 7.03 -0.46 19.26
N GLU A 166 8.14 -0.51 18.53
CA GLU A 166 8.50 0.46 17.51
C GLU A 166 8.01 -0.07 16.16
N ARG A 167 6.94 0.51 15.67
CA ARG A 167 6.29 0.14 14.40
C ARG A 167 5.91 1.40 13.63
N TYR A 168 6.15 1.37 12.33
CA TYR A 168 5.76 2.44 11.42
C TYR A 168 4.96 1.81 10.28
N LEU A 169 4.02 2.56 9.74
CA LEU A 169 3.19 2.11 8.63
C LEU A 169 3.53 2.95 7.41
N LEU A 170 3.97 2.29 6.36
CA LEU A 170 4.17 2.92 5.05
C LEU A 170 2.97 2.62 4.16
N GLN A 171 2.47 3.64 3.49
CA GLN A 171 1.53 3.54 2.38
C GLN A 171 2.30 3.72 1.08
N PHE A 172 2.07 2.85 0.11
CA PHE A 172 2.71 2.98 -1.19
C PHE A 172 1.76 2.61 -2.33
N LEU A 173 2.04 3.15 -3.50
CA LEU A 173 1.34 2.82 -4.73
C LEU A 173 1.98 1.59 -5.35
N ASN A 174 1.27 0.44 -5.39
CA ASN A 174 1.79 -0.79 -5.96
C ASN A 174 1.87 -0.73 -7.51
N SER A 175 2.56 -1.68 -8.13
CA SER A 175 2.73 -1.74 -9.59
C SER A 175 1.39 -1.85 -10.35
N TYR A 176 0.31 -2.24 -9.71
CA TYR A 176 -1.02 -2.33 -10.30
C TYR A 176 -1.86 -1.07 -10.10
N GLY A 177 -1.30 -0.01 -9.47
CA GLY A 177 -1.96 1.28 -9.27
C GLY A 177 -2.91 1.33 -8.09
N SER A 178 -2.80 0.41 -7.14
CA SER A 178 -3.53 0.41 -5.88
C SER A 178 -2.62 0.82 -4.72
N TYR A 179 -3.17 1.58 -3.76
CA TYR A 179 -2.46 1.85 -2.53
C TYR A 179 -2.52 0.65 -1.58
N GLU A 180 -1.36 0.28 -1.07
CA GLU A 180 -1.20 -0.77 -0.07
C GLU A 180 -0.43 -0.27 1.15
N LEU A 181 -0.56 -1.00 2.27
CA LEU A 181 0.17 -0.73 3.50
C LEU A 181 1.22 -1.78 3.74
N ILE A 182 2.35 -1.36 4.28
CA ILE A 182 3.38 -2.27 4.79
C ILE A 182 3.84 -1.78 6.17
N GLU A 183 3.83 -2.70 7.14
CA GLU A 183 4.35 -2.45 8.48
C GLU A 183 5.87 -2.64 8.48
N ILE A 184 6.60 -1.67 8.96
CA ILE A 184 8.03 -1.73 9.22
C ILE A 184 8.30 -1.56 10.71
N THR A 185 9.42 -2.08 11.19
CA THR A 185 9.75 -2.18 12.61
C THR A 185 11.14 -1.60 12.88
N GLY A 186 11.52 -1.58 14.15
CA GLY A 186 12.84 -1.14 14.59
C GLY A 186 12.83 0.27 15.19
N ILE A 187 13.88 0.58 15.91
CA ILE A 187 14.07 1.91 16.50
C ILE A 187 14.47 2.85 15.36
N GLY A 188 13.56 3.77 15.01
CA GLY A 188 13.82 4.76 13.99
C GLY A 188 14.96 5.69 14.40
N THR A 189 16.11 5.56 13.78
CA THR A 189 17.23 6.47 14.00
C THR A 189 17.21 7.54 12.93
N ILE A 190 16.94 8.78 13.34
CA ILE A 190 16.99 9.93 12.44
C ILE A 190 18.44 10.43 12.33
N LYS A 191 18.86 10.62 11.11
CA LYS A 191 20.11 11.27 10.75
C LYS A 191 19.78 12.50 9.91
N ARG A 192 20.34 13.63 10.31
CA ARG A 192 20.32 14.85 9.52
C ARG A 192 21.68 15.08 8.89
N GLU A 193 21.72 15.20 7.59
CA GLU A 193 22.91 15.56 6.84
C GLU A 193 22.75 17.00 6.36
N ALA A 194 23.70 17.85 6.70
CA ALA A 194 23.79 19.19 6.14
C ALA A 194 24.52 19.09 4.81
N ASP A 195 23.91 19.56 3.73
CA ASP A 195 24.61 19.72 2.46
C ASP A 195 25.44 21.00 2.54
N GLU A 196 26.74 20.84 2.45
CA GLU A 196 27.74 21.91 2.44
C GLU A 196 27.86 22.55 1.03
N GLU A 197 26.72 22.88 0.41
CA GLU A 197 26.76 23.50 -0.92
C GLU A 197 26.99 25.01 -0.79
N ASN A 198 28.01 25.51 -1.52
CA ASN A 198 28.35 26.94 -1.70
C ASN A 198 28.84 27.66 -0.42
N ALA A 199 29.99 27.26 0.10
CA ALA A 199 30.74 28.10 1.02
C ALA A 199 31.31 29.32 0.30
N PHE A 200 31.14 30.49 0.88
CA PHE A 200 31.74 31.74 0.41
C PHE A 200 32.33 32.51 1.60
N ASN A 201 33.32 33.35 1.32
CA ASN A 201 33.88 34.22 2.34
C ASN A 201 33.08 35.53 2.40
N ALA A 202 32.37 35.73 3.53
CA ALA A 202 31.71 36.99 3.85
C ALA A 202 32.61 37.84 4.74
N TYR A 203 32.70 39.14 4.47
CA TYR A 203 33.38 40.06 5.33
C TYR A 203 32.55 40.36 6.57
N ASP A 204 33.14 40.17 7.75
CA ASP A 204 32.52 40.48 9.05
C ASP A 204 33.14 41.78 9.59
N GLU A 205 32.34 42.83 9.67
CA GLU A 205 32.77 44.16 10.17
C GLU A 205 33.18 44.18 11.64
N VAL A 206 32.70 43.19 12.42
CA VAL A 206 32.97 43.14 13.87
C VAL A 206 34.39 42.66 14.15
N ILE A 207 34.85 41.70 13.36
CA ILE A 207 36.21 41.15 13.52
C ILE A 207 37.21 41.70 12.50
N ASP A 208 36.74 42.54 11.55
CA ASP A 208 37.55 43.16 10.49
C ASP A 208 38.30 42.11 9.65
N ASP A 209 37.61 40.98 9.33
CA ASP A 209 38.21 39.88 8.56
C ASP A 209 37.12 39.13 7.76
N TYR A 210 37.54 38.26 6.86
CA TYR A 210 36.68 37.39 6.09
C TYR A 210 36.43 36.08 6.84
N VAL A 211 35.13 35.74 7.02
CA VAL A 211 34.71 34.47 7.61
C VAL A 211 34.04 33.63 6.55
N GLU A 212 34.26 32.31 6.61
CA GLU A 212 33.55 31.38 5.76
C GLU A 212 32.08 31.36 6.16
N SER A 213 31.23 31.63 5.21
CA SER A 213 29.79 31.64 5.34
C SER A 213 29.15 30.73 4.30
N TRP A 214 28.00 30.21 4.59
CA TRP A 214 27.30 29.26 3.76
C TRP A 214 26.05 29.92 3.16
N GLU A 215 25.89 29.81 1.84
CA GLU A 215 24.74 30.40 1.13
C GLU A 215 23.42 29.74 1.57
N ARG A 216 23.45 28.44 1.81
CA ARG A 216 22.30 27.66 2.25
C ARG A 216 22.73 26.46 3.09
N LEU A 217 22.14 26.35 4.27
CA LEU A 217 22.15 25.11 5.03
C LEU A 217 20.87 24.34 4.66
N SER A 218 20.90 23.51 3.64
CA SER A 218 19.84 22.56 3.38
C SER A 218 20.14 21.26 4.16
N GLY A 219 19.27 20.90 5.08
CA GLY A 219 19.39 19.62 5.78
C GLY A 219 18.50 18.59 5.13
N LYS A 220 19.06 17.43 4.80
CA LYS A 220 18.29 16.25 4.41
C LYS A 220 18.17 15.32 5.61
N GLU A 221 16.96 14.97 5.95
CA GLU A 221 16.69 14.03 7.02
C GLU A 221 16.42 12.65 6.47
N SER A 222 16.97 11.66 7.12
CA SER A 222 16.72 10.25 6.81
C SER A 222 16.49 9.46 8.09
N MET A 223 15.67 8.42 7.99
CA MET A 223 15.36 7.53 9.09
C MET A 223 15.71 6.10 8.70
N THR A 224 16.50 5.45 9.52
CA THR A 224 16.85 4.04 9.33
C THR A 224 15.93 3.15 10.16
N VAL A 225 15.34 2.16 9.52
CA VAL A 225 14.39 1.19 10.09
C VAL A 225 14.63 -0.19 9.50
N GLU A 226 13.86 -1.19 9.94
CA GLU A 226 13.90 -2.54 9.41
C GLU A 226 12.55 -2.98 8.85
N SER A 227 12.55 -3.83 7.83
CA SER A 227 11.32 -4.40 7.25
C SER A 227 10.57 -5.32 8.23
N GLY A 228 11.23 -5.72 9.32
CA GLY A 228 10.83 -6.88 10.11
C GLY A 228 11.09 -8.18 9.35
N TYR A 229 10.95 -9.30 10.03
CA TYR A 229 11.13 -10.60 9.42
C TYR A 229 10.05 -10.85 8.36
N ARG A 230 10.48 -11.07 7.13
CA ARG A 230 9.64 -11.31 5.95
C ARG A 230 9.97 -12.65 5.31
N THR A 231 8.95 -13.35 4.87
CA THR A 231 9.11 -14.56 4.06
C THR A 231 9.60 -14.18 2.65
N ASN A 232 10.11 -15.14 1.89
CA ASN A 232 10.57 -14.89 0.53
C ASN A 232 9.46 -14.34 -0.40
N ASP A 233 8.23 -14.70 -0.15
CA ASP A 233 7.08 -14.20 -0.92
C ASP A 233 6.73 -12.76 -0.54
N GLU A 234 6.80 -12.42 0.75
CA GLU A 234 6.64 -11.05 1.23
C GLU A 234 7.77 -10.12 0.76
N LEU A 235 8.96 -10.66 0.44
CA LEU A 235 10.04 -9.87 -0.16
C LEU A 235 9.69 -9.36 -1.57
N ILE A 236 8.87 -10.08 -2.33
CA ILE A 236 8.37 -9.57 -3.64
C ILE A 236 7.52 -8.31 -3.43
N PHE A 237 6.67 -8.34 -2.41
CA PHE A 237 5.85 -7.19 -2.02
C PHE A 237 6.70 -6.00 -1.54
N LEU A 238 7.78 -6.29 -0.77
CA LEU A 238 8.74 -5.27 -0.36
C LEU A 238 9.49 -4.66 -1.56
N ILE A 239 9.89 -5.48 -2.55
CA ILE A 239 10.53 -4.99 -3.78
C ILE A 239 9.57 -4.08 -4.57
N ASP A 240 8.29 -4.40 -4.61
CA ASP A 240 7.28 -3.56 -5.25
C ASP A 240 7.18 -2.19 -4.55
N MET A 241 7.16 -2.16 -3.23
CA MET A 241 7.21 -0.93 -2.43
C MET A 241 8.47 -0.10 -2.72
N LEU A 242 9.64 -0.74 -2.79
CA LEU A 242 10.92 -0.06 -3.12
C LEU A 242 10.94 0.51 -4.54
N SER A 243 10.12 -0.03 -5.44
CA SER A 243 9.98 0.44 -6.82
C SER A 243 8.87 1.47 -7.00
N SER A 244 8.15 1.80 -5.94
CA SER A 244 7.01 2.71 -5.98
C SER A 244 7.45 4.16 -6.15
N GLU A 245 6.70 4.91 -6.95
CA GLU A 245 6.88 6.36 -7.14
C GLU A 245 6.26 7.21 -6.03
N ASP A 246 5.34 6.65 -5.24
CA ASP A 246 4.67 7.35 -4.14
C ASP A 246 4.66 6.46 -2.89
N VAL A 247 5.57 6.74 -1.98
CA VAL A 247 5.66 6.10 -0.66
C VAL A 247 5.50 7.17 0.41
N ARG A 248 4.66 6.89 1.42
CA ARG A 248 4.38 7.80 2.53
C ARG A 248 4.44 7.07 3.85
N ILE A 249 5.08 7.65 4.83
CA ILE A 249 4.96 7.23 6.22
C ILE A 249 3.69 7.83 6.81
N LEU A 250 2.86 6.98 7.45
CA LEU A 250 1.59 7.39 8.01
C LEU A 250 1.70 7.74 9.49
N GLY A 251 0.98 8.80 9.88
CA GLY A 251 0.81 9.16 11.30
C GLY A 251 2.02 9.81 11.97
N MET A 252 3.09 10.09 11.25
CA MET A 252 4.22 10.83 11.78
C MET A 252 3.84 12.31 11.91
N ASP A 253 3.94 12.88 13.11
CA ASP A 253 3.47 14.23 13.45
C ASP A 253 2.00 14.51 13.04
N GLY A 254 1.15 13.50 13.07
CA GLY A 254 -0.23 13.63 12.61
C GLY A 254 -0.36 13.87 11.10
N ARG A 255 0.73 13.78 10.33
CA ARG A 255 0.77 13.97 8.89
C ARG A 255 1.19 12.68 8.17
N ASN A 256 0.92 12.65 6.88
CA ASN A 256 1.41 11.60 5.97
C ASN A 256 2.56 12.19 5.17
N ILE A 257 3.78 11.86 5.53
CA ILE A 257 4.99 12.44 4.95
C ILE A 257 5.46 11.56 3.80
N ARG A 258 5.72 12.16 2.65
CA ARG A 258 6.30 11.46 1.51
C ARG A 258 7.77 11.14 1.79
N VAL A 259 8.17 9.89 1.48
CA VAL A 259 9.52 9.40 1.68
C VAL A 259 10.02 8.67 0.43
N ASN A 260 11.32 8.75 0.17
CA ASN A 260 12.00 7.90 -0.79
C ASN A 260 12.68 6.78 -0.01
N VAL A 261 12.37 5.54 -0.34
CA VAL A 261 12.86 4.37 0.41
C VAL A 261 14.00 3.71 -0.33
N THR A 262 15.10 3.47 0.36
CA THR A 262 16.22 2.68 -0.14
C THR A 262 16.48 1.48 0.77
N ALA A 263 16.98 0.39 0.22
CA ALA A 263 17.30 -0.82 0.96
C ALA A 263 18.80 -1.11 0.86
N GLU A 264 19.41 -1.44 1.99
CA GLU A 264 20.77 -1.97 2.02
C GLU A 264 20.74 -3.48 1.81
N ASN A 265 21.49 -3.98 0.82
CA ASN A 265 21.75 -5.43 0.61
C ASN A 265 20.48 -6.30 0.51
N LEU A 266 19.49 -5.85 -0.28
CA LEU A 266 18.33 -6.68 -0.57
C LEU A 266 18.74 -7.85 -1.47
N THR A 267 18.97 -9.02 -0.88
CA THR A 267 19.24 -10.26 -1.59
C THR A 267 18.04 -11.18 -1.49
N ARG A 268 17.57 -11.68 -2.63
CA ARG A 268 16.51 -12.69 -2.69
C ARG A 268 17.13 -14.03 -3.04
N ALA A 269 17.15 -14.96 -2.09
CA ALA A 269 17.55 -16.32 -2.36
C ALA A 269 16.48 -17.06 -3.17
N ALA A 270 16.89 -17.86 -4.15
CA ALA A 270 15.95 -18.67 -4.93
C ALA A 270 15.19 -19.70 -4.06
N ARG A 271 15.78 -20.10 -2.93
CA ARG A 271 15.19 -20.97 -1.92
C ARG A 271 15.55 -20.45 -0.54
N ALA A 272 14.87 -19.43 -0.07
CA ALA A 272 15.00 -18.97 1.31
C ALA A 272 14.28 -19.95 2.24
N ILE A 273 14.97 -20.43 3.26
CA ILE A 273 14.44 -21.37 4.26
C ILE A 273 13.94 -20.60 5.49
N SER A 274 14.49 -19.42 5.74
CA SER A 274 14.15 -18.59 6.90
C SER A 274 13.70 -17.19 6.48
N PRO A 275 12.80 -16.57 7.24
CA PRO A 275 12.45 -15.15 7.05
C PRO A 275 13.68 -14.27 7.27
N GLU A 276 13.79 -13.21 6.47
CA GLU A 276 14.88 -12.23 6.54
C GLU A 276 14.34 -10.84 6.87
N SER A 277 15.13 -10.07 7.63
CA SER A 277 14.86 -8.64 7.88
C SER A 277 15.80 -7.81 7.00
N VAL A 278 15.22 -6.83 6.32
CA VAL A 278 15.94 -5.92 5.42
C VAL A 278 16.02 -4.55 6.07
N LYS A 279 17.23 -3.99 6.12
CA LYS A 279 17.44 -2.63 6.59
C LYS A 279 17.03 -1.63 5.51
N LEU A 280 16.18 -0.69 5.88
CA LEU A 280 15.61 0.32 5.02
C LEU A 280 16.05 1.71 5.50
N THR A 281 16.30 2.61 4.56
CA THR A 281 16.53 4.02 4.84
C THR A 281 15.42 4.83 4.16
N LEU A 282 14.68 5.58 4.96
CA LEU A 282 13.61 6.48 4.54
C LEU A 282 14.20 7.88 4.43
N HIS A 283 14.27 8.43 3.23
CA HIS A 283 14.68 9.81 2.97
C HIS A 283 13.44 10.68 2.91
N PHE A 284 13.32 11.63 3.84
CA PHE A 284 12.17 12.54 3.86
C PHE A 284 12.24 13.48 2.66
N SER A 285 11.12 13.59 1.94
CA SER A 285 11.02 14.47 0.76
C SER A 285 10.75 15.92 1.14
N ASP A 286 10.38 16.15 2.41
CA ASP A 286 10.12 17.48 2.93
C ASP A 286 11.45 18.10 3.35
N SER A 287 11.82 19.20 2.68
CA SER A 287 13.04 19.97 2.99
C SER A 287 12.63 21.26 3.70
N GLU A 288 12.30 21.19 4.97
CA GLU A 288 12.12 22.38 5.77
C GLU A 288 13.49 23.07 5.99
N GLN A 289 13.61 24.30 5.51
CA GLN A 289 14.84 25.09 5.66
C GLN A 289 15.06 25.63 7.06
N ARG A 290 14.06 25.58 7.93
CA ARG A 290 14.11 26.10 9.29
C ARG A 290 13.69 25.04 10.29
N VAL A 291 14.53 24.88 11.30
CA VAL A 291 14.25 24.04 12.47
C VAL A 291 13.23 24.76 13.38
N THR A 292 12.01 24.91 12.90
CA THR A 292 10.88 25.25 13.77
C THR A 292 10.07 23.98 14.00
N GLY A 293 10.49 23.18 14.96
CA GLY A 293 9.95 21.88 15.22
C GLY A 293 10.92 20.79 14.80
N SER A 294 12.05 20.68 15.50
CA SER A 294 12.78 19.42 15.49
C SER A 294 11.82 18.34 15.97
N PHE A 295 11.83 17.21 15.31
CA PHE A 295 11.21 16.00 15.86
C PHE A 295 11.83 15.76 17.23
N GLY A 296 11.17 16.22 18.31
CA GLY A 296 11.54 15.85 19.66
C GLY A 296 11.25 14.37 19.87
N ASP A 297 11.90 13.77 20.86
CA ASP A 297 11.62 12.36 21.24
C ASP A 297 10.11 12.11 21.51
N ASP A 298 9.38 13.16 21.88
CA ASP A 298 7.94 13.12 22.14
C ASP A 298 7.10 13.03 20.85
N ASP A 299 7.58 13.54 19.72
CA ASP A 299 6.86 13.53 18.44
C ASP A 299 6.84 12.14 17.80
N PHE A 300 7.86 11.32 18.07
CA PHE A 300 7.86 9.91 17.67
C PHE A 300 6.86 9.05 18.46
N GLY A 301 6.50 9.47 19.66
CA GLY A 301 5.45 8.82 20.45
C GLY A 301 4.08 8.86 19.77
N SER A 302 3.79 9.92 19.03
CA SER A 302 2.51 10.09 18.32
C SER A 302 2.45 9.37 16.97
N ALA A 303 3.60 9.06 16.35
CA ALA A 303 3.68 8.25 15.14
C ALA A 303 3.47 6.75 15.40
N ARG A 304 3.41 6.34 16.66
CA ARG A 304 3.07 4.97 17.03
C ARG A 304 1.63 4.71 16.62
N ILE A 305 1.44 3.70 15.80
CA ILE A 305 0.10 3.18 15.53
C ILE A 305 -0.47 2.81 16.89
N HIS A 306 -1.51 3.54 17.32
CA HIS A 306 -2.14 3.28 18.62
C HIS A 306 -2.72 1.86 18.62
N THR A 307 -1.93 0.94 19.13
CA THR A 307 -2.38 -0.41 19.44
C THR A 307 -3.51 -0.42 20.47
N GLU A 308 -3.63 0.65 21.25
CA GLU A 308 -4.71 0.78 22.24
C GLU A 308 -6.10 0.79 21.60
N GLN A 309 -6.25 1.31 20.39
CA GLN A 309 -7.52 1.21 19.68
C GLN A 309 -7.84 -0.22 19.20
N PHE A 310 -6.81 -1.06 19.01
CA PHE A 310 -6.99 -2.46 18.63
C PHE A 310 -7.06 -3.39 19.83
N THR A 311 -6.31 -3.11 20.91
CA THR A 311 -6.30 -3.97 22.11
C THR A 311 -7.44 -3.68 23.08
N SER A 312 -7.93 -2.45 23.19
CA SER A 312 -9.05 -2.12 24.09
C SER A 312 -10.42 -2.57 23.57
N GLN A 313 -10.55 -2.90 22.27
CA GLN A 313 -11.78 -3.44 21.71
C GLN A 313 -11.82 -4.97 21.69
N PHE A 314 -10.74 -5.65 22.04
CA PHE A 314 -10.61 -7.10 21.95
C PHE A 314 -10.16 -7.80 23.26
N ASN A 315 -10.10 -7.06 24.40
CA ASN A 315 -9.98 -7.66 25.74
C ASN A 315 -11.32 -7.78 26.42
#